data_5943d50eb3383e4224f94715b2a92d74
#
_entry.id   5943d50eb3383e4224f94715b2a92d74
#
_cell.length_a   1.000
_cell.length_b   1.000
_cell.length_c   1.000
_cell.angle_alpha   90.00
_cell.angle_beta   90.00
_cell.angle_gamma   90.00
#
_symmetry.space_group_name_H-M   'P 1'
#
loop_
_entity.id
_entity.type
_entity.pdbx_description
1 polymer ?
#
loop_
_entity_poly.entity_id
_entity_poly.type
_entity_poly.pdbx_seq_one_letter_code
_entity_poly.pdbx_strand_id
1 'polypeptide(L)'
;MKNRFNGKVVWVTGASSGIGEALVCNFMKRGSTVIASSNEPAELDRVLKNCVGLPGKMICAPFDLSDTSGIEQIADEQVATTGGIDYLINLGGISQRAAIVDTPLWLDRKIMEINYFGTIALTKAVLPHMIRQKSGHILATSSISGRFGFPLRSAYSASKQAIHGFFETLHLENKKNNIRASVIIPGRVRTKISLRALDAQGREHGKMDAGQEAGITPEKAADQIIRGIIRNNREILVGSGELIMLYIRRYLPWLFFRIADRIRST
;
A
#
# COMPACT_ATOMS: atom_id res chain seq x y z
N MET A 1 25.25 -3.62 -10.59
CA MET A 1 23.94 -4.24 -10.94
C MET A 1 23.25 -3.34 -11.95
N LYS A 2 22.87 -3.87 -13.14
CA LYS A 2 22.06 -3.11 -14.11
C LYS A 2 20.82 -2.54 -13.40
N ASN A 3 20.53 -1.28 -13.61
CA ASN A 3 19.37 -0.62 -13.02
C ASN A 3 18.08 -1.24 -13.59
N ARG A 4 17.48 -2.20 -12.86
CA ARG A 4 16.32 -3.00 -13.27
C ARG A 4 15.08 -2.15 -13.57
N PHE A 5 15.02 -0.94 -13.06
CA PHE A 5 13.86 -0.06 -13.13
C PHE A 5 14.00 1.06 -14.17
N ASN A 6 15.17 1.19 -14.81
CA ASN A 6 15.38 2.19 -15.85
C ASN A 6 14.43 1.93 -17.03
N GLY A 7 13.69 2.95 -17.46
CA GLY A 7 12.69 2.87 -18.52
C GLY A 7 11.43 2.06 -18.17
N LYS A 8 11.26 1.63 -16.91
CA LYS A 8 10.06 0.92 -16.45
C LYS A 8 8.95 1.88 -16.07
N VAL A 9 7.70 1.48 -16.33
CA VAL A 9 6.49 2.19 -15.92
C VAL A 9 6.01 1.62 -14.59
N VAL A 10 5.92 2.48 -13.58
CA VAL A 10 5.51 2.13 -12.21
C VAL A 10 4.33 2.99 -11.82
N TRP A 11 3.19 2.37 -11.52
CA TRP A 11 2.03 3.08 -10.99
C TRP A 11 1.95 2.92 -9.48
N VAL A 12 1.90 4.05 -8.75
CA VAL A 12 1.86 4.08 -7.28
C VAL A 12 0.60 4.82 -6.84
N THR A 13 -0.28 4.16 -6.08
CA THR A 13 -1.39 4.83 -5.38
C THR A 13 -0.98 5.23 -3.96
N GLY A 14 -1.67 6.22 -3.36
CA GLY A 14 -1.23 6.81 -2.09
C GLY A 14 0.11 7.52 -2.21
N ALA A 15 0.38 8.09 -3.39
CA ALA A 15 1.66 8.68 -3.75
C ALA A 15 1.91 10.05 -3.12
N SER A 16 0.90 10.68 -2.51
CA SER A 16 0.95 12.02 -1.94
C SER A 16 1.77 12.15 -0.65
N SER A 17 2.06 11.03 0.03
CA SER A 17 2.77 11.09 1.31
C SER A 17 3.43 9.75 1.71
N GLY A 18 4.29 9.81 2.74
CA GLY A 18 4.82 8.64 3.44
C GLY A 18 5.55 7.66 2.52
N ILE A 19 5.20 6.37 2.61
CA ILE A 19 5.85 5.30 1.83
C ILE A 19 5.63 5.52 0.33
N GLY A 20 4.44 5.98 -0.09
CA GLY A 20 4.12 6.23 -1.50
C GLY A 20 5.00 7.31 -2.11
N GLU A 21 5.10 8.48 -1.47
CA GLU A 21 6.00 9.57 -1.87
C GLU A 21 7.46 9.10 -1.95
N ALA A 22 7.94 8.37 -0.93
CA ALA A 22 9.29 7.85 -0.90
C ALA A 22 9.55 6.86 -2.05
N LEU A 23 8.58 6.03 -2.43
CA LEU A 23 8.69 5.13 -3.57
C LEU A 23 8.70 5.89 -4.90
N VAL A 24 7.85 6.90 -5.08
CA VAL A 24 7.84 7.75 -6.28
C VAL A 24 9.24 8.31 -6.51
N CYS A 25 9.81 9.01 -5.53
CA CYS A 25 11.15 9.58 -5.65
C CYS A 25 12.23 8.50 -5.89
N ASN A 26 12.09 7.34 -5.24
CA ASN A 26 13.05 6.25 -5.34
C ASN A 26 13.03 5.59 -6.74
N PHE A 27 11.86 5.41 -7.35
CA PHE A 27 11.76 4.91 -8.73
C PHE A 27 12.22 5.95 -9.75
N MET A 28 11.89 7.23 -9.55
CA MET A 28 12.39 8.30 -10.41
C MET A 28 13.91 8.41 -10.39
N LYS A 29 14.55 8.29 -9.22
CA LYS A 29 16.04 8.19 -9.10
C LYS A 29 16.63 7.04 -9.91
N ARG A 30 15.84 6.00 -10.19
CA ARG A 30 16.22 4.84 -11.00
C ARG A 30 15.84 4.95 -12.48
N GLY A 31 15.34 6.10 -12.93
CA GLY A 31 14.98 6.35 -14.33
C GLY A 31 13.66 5.74 -14.76
N SER A 32 12.74 5.45 -13.81
CA SER A 32 11.39 4.98 -14.13
C SER A 32 10.48 6.14 -14.55
N THR A 33 9.47 5.84 -15.36
CA THR A 33 8.27 6.67 -15.48
C THR A 33 7.30 6.25 -14.38
N VAL A 34 6.95 7.19 -13.48
CA VAL A 34 6.07 6.91 -12.34
C VAL A 34 4.73 7.58 -12.53
N ILE A 35 3.66 6.80 -12.60
CA ILE A 35 2.28 7.27 -12.50
C ILE A 35 1.96 7.37 -11.01
N ALA A 36 1.69 8.58 -10.52
CA ALA A 36 1.44 8.86 -9.12
C ALA A 36 -0.02 9.25 -8.91
N SER A 37 -0.72 8.49 -8.07
CA SER A 37 -2.15 8.70 -7.80
C SER A 37 -2.43 8.89 -6.32
N SER A 38 -3.33 9.83 -6.05
CA SER A 38 -3.91 10.15 -4.75
C SER A 38 -5.17 10.98 -4.96
N ASN A 39 -6.04 11.03 -3.97
CA ASN A 39 -7.17 11.97 -3.93
C ASN A 39 -6.78 13.39 -3.44
N GLU A 40 -5.48 13.68 -3.33
CA GLU A 40 -4.92 14.98 -2.94
C GLU A 40 -4.06 15.55 -4.09
N PRO A 41 -4.66 16.17 -5.14
CA PRO A 41 -3.91 16.65 -6.31
C PRO A 41 -2.80 17.65 -5.94
N ALA A 42 -3.06 18.57 -5.04
CA ALA A 42 -2.08 19.59 -4.60
C ALA A 42 -0.84 18.94 -3.93
N GLU A 43 -1.03 17.84 -3.20
CA GLU A 43 0.09 17.09 -2.62
C GLU A 43 0.88 16.31 -3.68
N LEU A 44 0.23 15.81 -4.74
CA LEU A 44 0.94 15.22 -5.88
C LEU A 44 1.83 16.26 -6.58
N ASP A 45 1.34 17.49 -6.76
CA ASP A 45 2.12 18.59 -7.33
C ASP A 45 3.32 18.96 -6.43
N ARG A 46 3.15 18.90 -5.10
CA ARG A 46 4.26 19.08 -4.15
C ARG A 46 5.31 17.96 -4.32
N VAL A 47 4.88 16.71 -4.43
CA VAL A 47 5.78 15.58 -4.65
C VAL A 47 6.52 15.72 -5.97
N LEU A 48 5.82 16.12 -7.04
CA LEU A 48 6.43 16.37 -8.35
C LEU A 48 7.54 17.42 -8.25
N LYS A 49 7.27 18.55 -7.58
CA LYS A 49 8.26 19.63 -7.35
C LYS A 49 9.49 19.10 -6.59
N ASN A 50 9.29 18.25 -5.56
CA ASN A 50 10.38 17.67 -4.77
C ASN A 50 11.25 16.68 -5.57
N CYS A 51 10.73 16.16 -6.68
CA CYS A 51 11.40 15.18 -7.54
C CYS A 51 12.02 15.81 -8.81
N VAL A 52 12.00 17.14 -8.95
CA VAL A 52 12.62 17.85 -10.09
C VAL A 52 14.12 17.52 -10.15
N GLY A 53 14.64 17.29 -11.36
CA GLY A 53 16.06 16.96 -11.59
C GLY A 53 16.40 15.48 -11.43
N LEU A 54 15.45 14.61 -11.04
CA LEU A 54 15.65 13.18 -11.05
C LEU A 54 15.59 12.61 -12.49
N PRO A 55 16.33 11.52 -12.79
CA PRO A 55 16.41 10.95 -14.16
C PRO A 55 15.08 10.43 -14.72
N GLY A 56 14.15 10.01 -13.86
CA GLY A 56 12.83 9.50 -14.24
C GLY A 56 11.81 10.60 -14.50
N LYS A 57 10.59 10.20 -14.84
CA LYS A 57 9.45 11.11 -15.07
C LYS A 57 8.32 10.78 -14.09
N MET A 58 7.55 11.77 -13.69
CA MET A 58 6.31 11.59 -12.92
C MET A 58 5.12 12.09 -13.73
N ILE A 59 4.05 11.30 -13.74
CA ILE A 59 2.74 11.62 -14.32
C ILE A 59 1.77 11.66 -13.14
N CYS A 60 1.13 12.79 -12.92
CA CYS A 60 0.08 12.93 -11.92
C CYS A 60 -1.24 12.40 -12.49
N ALA A 61 -1.82 11.38 -11.86
CA ALA A 61 -3.12 10.79 -12.21
C ALA A 61 -3.99 10.74 -10.95
N PRO A 62 -4.58 11.89 -10.52
CA PRO A 62 -5.36 11.95 -9.29
C PRO A 62 -6.69 11.21 -9.44
N PHE A 63 -7.06 10.40 -8.44
CA PHE A 63 -8.38 9.81 -8.27
C PHE A 63 -8.60 9.37 -6.83
N ASP A 64 -9.87 9.13 -6.47
CA ASP A 64 -10.28 8.64 -5.16
C ASP A 64 -10.57 7.14 -5.21
N LEU A 65 -9.93 6.36 -4.33
CA LEU A 65 -10.17 4.92 -4.21
C LEU A 65 -11.57 4.57 -3.67
N SER A 66 -12.30 5.54 -3.11
CA SER A 66 -13.69 5.35 -2.70
C SER A 66 -14.68 5.45 -3.86
N ASP A 67 -14.26 6.02 -4.99
CA ASP A 67 -15.04 6.08 -6.23
C ASP A 67 -14.39 5.23 -7.32
N THR A 68 -14.97 4.07 -7.55
CA THR A 68 -14.45 3.11 -8.55
C THR A 68 -15.12 3.24 -9.92
N SER A 69 -16.06 4.18 -10.10
CA SER A 69 -16.90 4.28 -11.31
C SER A 69 -16.12 4.59 -12.61
N GLY A 70 -15.02 5.33 -12.51
CA GLY A 70 -14.17 5.71 -13.67
C GLY A 70 -12.82 4.98 -13.74
N ILE A 71 -12.58 3.99 -12.88
CA ILE A 71 -11.24 3.45 -12.68
C ILE A 71 -10.71 2.68 -13.90
N GLU A 72 -11.60 2.04 -14.68
CA GLU A 72 -11.24 1.35 -15.92
C GLU A 72 -10.79 2.35 -16.99
N GLN A 73 -11.54 3.45 -17.17
CA GLN A 73 -11.16 4.52 -18.10
C GLN A 73 -9.82 5.14 -17.71
N ILE A 74 -9.61 5.43 -16.43
CA ILE A 74 -8.32 5.94 -15.93
C ILE A 74 -7.18 4.96 -16.25
N ALA A 75 -7.40 3.64 -16.07
CA ALA A 75 -6.40 2.64 -16.40
C ALA A 75 -6.07 2.61 -17.89
N ASP A 76 -7.08 2.65 -18.77
CA ASP A 76 -6.91 2.68 -20.21
C ASP A 76 -6.14 3.92 -20.67
N GLU A 77 -6.46 5.10 -20.13
CA GLU A 77 -5.76 6.37 -20.41
C GLU A 77 -4.28 6.32 -20.01
N GLN A 78 -3.99 5.78 -18.81
CA GLN A 78 -2.60 5.67 -18.35
C GLN A 78 -1.80 4.66 -19.18
N VAL A 79 -2.41 3.54 -19.55
CA VAL A 79 -1.77 2.56 -20.46
C VAL A 79 -1.52 3.15 -21.83
N ALA A 80 -2.48 3.88 -22.40
CA ALA A 80 -2.31 4.56 -23.70
C ALA A 80 -1.18 5.60 -23.65
N THR A 81 -1.08 6.35 -22.56
CA THR A 81 -0.06 7.40 -22.37
C THR A 81 1.35 6.83 -22.20
N THR A 82 1.48 5.68 -21.54
CA THR A 82 2.80 5.13 -21.16
C THR A 82 3.23 3.92 -21.99
N GLY A 83 2.34 3.38 -22.81
CA GLY A 83 2.58 2.18 -23.62
C GLY A 83 2.50 0.87 -22.82
N GLY A 84 2.13 0.91 -21.56
CA GLY A 84 1.97 -0.26 -20.67
C GLY A 84 2.39 0.03 -19.24
N ILE A 85 2.15 -0.93 -18.34
CA ILE A 85 2.48 -0.81 -16.91
C ILE A 85 3.30 -2.03 -16.49
N ASP A 86 4.53 -1.81 -16.01
CA ASP A 86 5.40 -2.90 -15.51
C ASP A 86 5.11 -3.25 -14.06
N TYR A 87 4.82 -2.23 -13.23
CA TYR A 87 4.56 -2.40 -11.79
C TYR A 87 3.34 -1.58 -11.38
N LEU A 88 2.37 -2.22 -10.73
CA LEU A 88 1.28 -1.55 -10.02
C LEU A 88 1.49 -1.72 -8.52
N ILE A 89 1.61 -0.62 -7.77
CA ILE A 89 1.87 -0.63 -6.33
C ILE A 89 0.73 0.09 -5.61
N ASN A 90 -0.21 -0.68 -5.09
CA ASN A 90 -1.37 -0.19 -4.36
C ASN A 90 -0.99 0.11 -2.90
N LEU A 91 -0.77 1.37 -2.56
CA LEU A 91 -0.45 1.83 -1.20
C LEU A 91 -1.53 2.70 -0.58
N GLY A 92 -2.45 3.20 -1.38
CA GLY A 92 -3.56 4.01 -0.89
C GLY A 92 -4.39 3.28 0.17
N GLY A 93 -4.82 4.02 1.17
CA GLY A 93 -5.65 3.47 2.23
C GLY A 93 -5.71 4.36 3.47
N ILE A 94 -6.71 4.11 4.29
CA ILE A 94 -6.99 4.82 5.54
C ILE A 94 -6.95 3.87 6.74
N SER A 95 -6.82 4.42 7.95
CA SER A 95 -6.82 3.66 9.19
C SER A 95 -7.96 4.09 10.11
N GLN A 96 -8.13 3.39 11.24
CA GLN A 96 -9.16 3.57 12.24
C GLN A 96 -8.55 3.71 13.62
N ARG A 97 -9.21 4.50 14.49
CA ARG A 97 -8.95 4.58 15.94
C ARG A 97 -10.27 4.65 16.68
N ALA A 98 -11.00 3.53 16.72
CA ALA A 98 -12.25 3.41 17.45
C ALA A 98 -12.41 1.98 18.00
N ALA A 99 -13.02 1.82 19.18
CA ALA A 99 -13.35 0.51 19.71
C ALA A 99 -14.47 -0.13 18.87
N ILE A 100 -14.55 -1.46 18.82
CA ILE A 100 -15.57 -2.17 18.03
C ILE A 100 -16.99 -1.73 18.42
N VAL A 101 -17.24 -1.59 19.72
CA VAL A 101 -18.54 -1.21 20.26
C VAL A 101 -18.98 0.21 19.82
N ASP A 102 -18.02 1.09 19.58
CA ASP A 102 -18.25 2.50 19.20
C ASP A 102 -18.18 2.73 17.68
N THR A 103 -17.72 1.73 16.92
CA THR A 103 -17.51 1.85 15.47
C THR A 103 -18.83 1.64 14.73
N PRO A 104 -19.41 2.66 14.09
CA PRO A 104 -20.61 2.48 13.30
C PRO A 104 -20.31 1.72 12.00
N LEU A 105 -21.26 0.90 11.55
CA LEU A 105 -21.08 0.04 10.36
C LEU A 105 -20.72 0.80 9.08
N TRP A 106 -21.16 2.07 8.94
CA TRP A 106 -20.77 2.88 7.79
C TRP A 106 -19.26 3.16 7.74
N LEU A 107 -18.61 3.27 8.90
CA LEU A 107 -17.16 3.47 8.97
C LEU A 107 -16.40 2.18 8.59
N ASP A 108 -16.90 1.01 9.06
CA ASP A 108 -16.35 -0.28 8.62
C ASP A 108 -16.44 -0.42 7.09
N ARG A 109 -17.61 -0.08 6.50
CA ARG A 109 -17.81 -0.09 5.05
C ARG A 109 -16.87 0.87 4.33
N LYS A 110 -16.72 2.11 4.81
CA LYS A 110 -15.82 3.10 4.22
C LYS A 110 -14.37 2.62 4.18
N ILE A 111 -13.91 1.99 5.27
CA ILE A 111 -12.55 1.45 5.34
C ILE A 111 -12.37 0.29 4.36
N MET A 112 -13.35 -0.61 4.27
CA MET A 112 -13.34 -1.70 3.29
C MET A 112 -13.39 -1.18 1.86
N GLU A 113 -14.21 -0.18 1.59
CA GLU A 113 -14.33 0.43 0.27
C GLU A 113 -12.98 0.96 -0.23
N ILE A 114 -12.33 1.80 0.55
CA ILE A 114 -11.06 2.41 0.16
C ILE A 114 -9.91 1.38 0.14
N ASN A 115 -9.76 0.61 1.23
CA ASN A 115 -8.57 -0.23 1.42
C ASN A 115 -8.60 -1.51 0.59
N TYR A 116 -9.79 -2.07 0.36
CA TYR A 116 -9.97 -3.33 -0.33
C TYR A 116 -10.62 -3.13 -1.71
N PHE A 117 -11.85 -2.62 -1.78
CA PHE A 117 -12.56 -2.52 -3.06
C PHE A 117 -11.88 -1.57 -4.04
N GLY A 118 -11.42 -0.39 -3.62
CA GLY A 118 -10.64 0.52 -4.46
C GLY A 118 -9.33 -0.11 -4.95
N THR A 119 -8.63 -0.85 -4.07
CA THR A 119 -7.40 -1.59 -4.43
C THR A 119 -7.67 -2.67 -5.48
N ILE A 120 -8.72 -3.48 -5.30
CA ILE A 120 -9.03 -4.56 -6.25
C ILE A 120 -9.63 -4.04 -7.55
N ALA A 121 -10.37 -2.93 -7.52
CA ALA A 121 -10.91 -2.30 -8.72
C ALA A 121 -9.78 -1.85 -9.65
N LEU A 122 -8.81 -1.08 -9.15
CA LEU A 122 -7.64 -0.69 -9.95
C LEU A 122 -6.82 -1.90 -10.40
N THR A 123 -6.65 -2.89 -9.53
CA THR A 123 -5.96 -4.14 -9.89
C THR A 123 -6.64 -4.84 -11.05
N LYS A 124 -7.97 -4.97 -11.01
CA LYS A 124 -8.77 -5.60 -12.08
C LYS A 124 -8.76 -4.79 -13.37
N ALA A 125 -8.74 -3.46 -13.29
CA ALA A 125 -8.64 -2.58 -14.46
C ALA A 125 -7.28 -2.72 -15.17
N VAL A 126 -6.17 -2.82 -14.41
CA VAL A 126 -4.82 -2.94 -14.97
C VAL A 126 -4.47 -4.37 -15.42
N LEU A 127 -4.99 -5.39 -14.74
CA LEU A 127 -4.63 -6.79 -14.98
C LEU A 127 -4.79 -7.24 -16.44
N PRO A 128 -5.88 -6.95 -17.17
CA PRO A 128 -6.03 -7.33 -18.58
C PRO A 128 -4.92 -6.80 -19.48
N HIS A 129 -4.45 -5.57 -19.23
CA HIS A 129 -3.34 -4.96 -19.96
C HIS A 129 -2.03 -5.71 -19.71
N MET A 130 -1.72 -6.04 -18.46
CA MET A 130 -0.55 -6.83 -18.12
C MET A 130 -0.61 -8.25 -18.71
N ILE A 131 -1.79 -8.87 -18.77
CA ILE A 131 -1.99 -10.17 -19.41
C ILE A 131 -1.68 -10.10 -20.90
N ARG A 132 -2.19 -9.09 -21.62
CA ARG A 132 -1.84 -8.85 -23.04
C ARG A 132 -0.34 -8.60 -23.23
N GLN A 133 0.27 -7.87 -22.31
CA GLN A 133 1.71 -7.58 -22.29
C GLN A 133 2.56 -8.82 -21.93
N LYS A 134 1.96 -9.90 -21.39
CA LYS A 134 2.61 -11.12 -20.85
C LYS A 134 3.69 -10.81 -19.83
N SER A 135 3.55 -9.74 -19.10
CA SER A 135 4.46 -9.34 -18.01
C SER A 135 3.80 -8.31 -17.11
N GLY A 136 4.10 -8.38 -15.83
CA GLY A 136 3.64 -7.40 -14.85
C GLY A 136 3.91 -7.85 -13.42
N HIS A 137 3.97 -6.89 -12.51
CA HIS A 137 4.06 -7.17 -11.08
C HIS A 137 3.09 -6.26 -10.34
N ILE A 138 2.07 -6.84 -9.72
CA ILE A 138 1.06 -6.12 -8.96
C ILE A 138 1.33 -6.32 -7.48
N LEU A 139 1.44 -5.22 -6.74
CA LEU A 139 1.68 -5.23 -5.31
C LEU A 139 0.55 -4.50 -4.58
N ALA A 140 0.21 -4.95 -3.39
CA ALA A 140 -0.67 -4.20 -2.50
C ALA A 140 -0.14 -4.16 -1.08
N THR A 141 -0.41 -3.04 -0.40
CA THR A 141 -0.05 -2.91 1.00
C THR A 141 -1.10 -3.56 1.90
N SER A 142 -0.65 -4.51 2.69
CA SER A 142 -1.30 -4.97 3.90
C SER A 142 -0.72 -4.23 5.11
N SER A 143 -0.52 -4.89 6.22
CA SER A 143 0.09 -4.44 7.46
C SER A 143 0.39 -5.65 8.33
N ILE A 144 1.20 -5.51 9.36
CA ILE A 144 1.22 -6.49 10.46
C ILE A 144 -0.19 -6.67 11.05
N SER A 145 -1.04 -5.62 11.03
CA SER A 145 -2.45 -5.69 11.43
C SER A 145 -3.32 -6.54 10.49
N GLY A 146 -2.86 -6.86 9.29
CA GLY A 146 -3.48 -7.85 8.39
C GLY A 146 -3.07 -9.29 8.70
N ARG A 147 -2.19 -9.52 9.66
CA ARG A 147 -1.79 -10.86 10.13
C ARG A 147 -2.33 -11.19 11.52
N PHE A 148 -2.67 -10.17 12.28
CA PHE A 148 -3.33 -10.29 13.59
C PHE A 148 -4.04 -8.99 13.94
N GLY A 149 -5.10 -9.09 14.74
CA GLY A 149 -5.88 -7.92 15.15
C GLY A 149 -5.12 -7.01 16.11
N PHE A 150 -5.40 -5.71 16.00
CA PHE A 150 -4.97 -4.70 16.96
C PHE A 150 -6.17 -3.99 17.55
N PRO A 151 -6.13 -3.62 18.85
CA PRO A 151 -7.16 -2.78 19.44
C PRO A 151 -7.40 -1.51 18.62
N LEU A 152 -8.64 -1.03 18.59
CA LEU A 152 -9.10 0.18 17.90
C LEU A 152 -8.96 0.16 16.37
N ARG A 153 -8.72 -1.01 15.74
CA ARG A 153 -8.43 -1.13 14.30
C ARG A 153 -9.16 -2.31 13.65
N SER A 154 -10.40 -2.60 14.07
CA SER A 154 -11.15 -3.78 13.60
C SER A 154 -11.29 -3.84 12.09
N ALA A 155 -11.95 -2.84 11.49
CA ALA A 155 -12.15 -2.77 10.04
C ALA A 155 -10.85 -2.63 9.27
N TYR A 156 -9.90 -1.85 9.80
CA TYR A 156 -8.57 -1.74 9.20
C TYR A 156 -7.86 -3.10 9.13
N SER A 157 -7.83 -3.84 10.25
CA SER A 157 -7.22 -5.17 10.28
C SER A 157 -7.92 -6.14 9.33
N ALA A 158 -9.26 -6.12 9.30
CA ALA A 158 -10.06 -6.94 8.39
C ALA A 158 -9.75 -6.62 6.91
N SER A 159 -9.72 -5.33 6.53
CA SER A 159 -9.40 -4.91 5.16
C SER A 159 -8.00 -5.33 4.73
N LYS A 160 -7.01 -5.19 5.64
CA LYS A 160 -5.63 -5.59 5.37
C LYS A 160 -5.43 -7.10 5.33
N GLN A 161 -6.29 -7.88 6.00
CA GLN A 161 -6.31 -9.33 5.90
C GLN A 161 -6.96 -9.81 4.60
N ALA A 162 -8.03 -9.16 4.15
CA ALA A 162 -8.69 -9.46 2.87
C ALA A 162 -7.73 -9.34 1.66
N ILE A 163 -6.80 -8.38 1.69
CA ILE A 163 -5.75 -8.21 0.68
C ILE A 163 -4.92 -9.50 0.50
N HIS A 164 -4.62 -10.22 1.57
CA HIS A 164 -3.82 -11.45 1.44
C HIS A 164 -4.53 -12.49 0.60
N GLY A 165 -5.79 -12.82 0.89
CA GLY A 165 -6.56 -13.81 0.14
C GLY A 165 -6.67 -13.44 -1.33
N PHE A 166 -6.99 -12.18 -1.64
CA PHE A 166 -7.12 -11.73 -3.03
C PHE A 166 -5.77 -11.80 -3.79
N PHE A 167 -4.67 -11.32 -3.20
CA PHE A 167 -3.38 -11.26 -3.89
C PHE A 167 -2.69 -12.62 -3.99
N GLU A 168 -2.92 -13.55 -3.07
CA GLU A 168 -2.51 -14.94 -3.19
C GLU A 168 -3.23 -15.62 -4.36
N THR A 169 -4.55 -15.45 -4.47
CA THR A 169 -5.35 -15.97 -5.59
C THR A 169 -4.91 -15.35 -6.92
N LEU A 170 -4.74 -14.02 -6.97
CA LEU A 170 -4.25 -13.32 -8.16
C LEU A 170 -2.92 -13.89 -8.66
N HIS A 171 -1.99 -14.19 -7.74
CA HIS A 171 -0.71 -14.79 -8.09
C HIS A 171 -0.87 -16.19 -8.71
N LEU A 172 -1.70 -17.05 -8.09
CA LEU A 172 -1.89 -18.43 -8.53
C LEU A 172 -2.56 -18.51 -9.92
N GLU A 173 -3.60 -17.71 -10.14
CA GLU A 173 -4.35 -17.68 -11.39
C GLU A 173 -3.54 -17.14 -12.57
N ASN A 174 -2.62 -16.20 -12.32
CA ASN A 174 -1.92 -15.46 -13.37
C ASN A 174 -0.45 -15.86 -13.57
N LYS A 175 0.00 -16.93 -12.92
CA LYS A 175 1.35 -17.46 -13.12
C LYS A 175 1.63 -17.80 -14.58
N LYS A 176 0.66 -18.42 -15.29
CA LYS A 176 0.76 -18.76 -16.72
C LYS A 176 0.88 -17.53 -17.63
N ASN A 177 0.40 -16.37 -17.19
CA ASN A 177 0.46 -15.11 -17.91
C ASN A 177 1.75 -14.32 -17.60
N ASN A 178 2.69 -14.90 -16.81
CA ASN A 178 3.90 -14.24 -16.33
C ASN A 178 3.62 -12.98 -15.50
N ILE A 179 2.47 -12.95 -14.79
CA ILE A 179 2.11 -11.90 -13.85
C ILE A 179 2.48 -12.34 -12.45
N ARG A 180 3.10 -11.43 -11.70
CA ARG A 180 3.43 -11.63 -10.29
C ARG A 180 2.50 -10.81 -9.41
N ALA A 181 2.16 -11.34 -8.25
CA ALA A 181 1.51 -10.58 -7.21
C ALA A 181 2.31 -10.70 -5.91
N SER A 182 2.43 -9.60 -5.18
CA SER A 182 3.10 -9.55 -3.88
C SER A 182 2.31 -8.72 -2.88
N VAL A 183 2.40 -9.09 -1.61
CA VAL A 183 1.82 -8.32 -0.51
C VAL A 183 2.94 -7.64 0.28
N ILE A 184 2.86 -6.33 0.41
CA ILE A 184 3.73 -5.52 1.25
C ILE A 184 3.14 -5.53 2.66
N ILE A 185 3.95 -5.88 3.65
CA ILE A 185 3.52 -6.01 5.06
C ILE A 185 4.32 -5.04 5.93
N PRO A 186 3.89 -3.77 6.02
CA PRO A 186 4.54 -2.82 6.90
C PRO A 186 4.27 -3.11 8.37
N GLY A 187 5.31 -3.01 9.18
CA GLY A 187 5.24 -2.85 10.61
C GLY A 187 5.09 -1.38 11.00
N ARG A 188 6.06 -0.86 11.76
CA ARG A 188 6.07 0.52 12.23
C ARG A 188 6.86 1.40 11.27
N VAL A 189 6.16 2.26 10.54
CA VAL A 189 6.75 3.25 9.62
C VAL A 189 6.24 4.63 10.00
N ARG A 190 7.14 5.58 10.20
CA ARG A 190 6.81 6.95 10.58
C ARG A 190 6.13 7.70 9.44
N THR A 191 4.79 7.62 9.39
CA THR A 191 3.93 8.24 8.38
C THR A 191 2.75 8.95 9.04
N LYS A 192 2.02 9.75 8.29
CA LYS A 192 0.83 10.46 8.79
C LYS A 192 -0.41 9.58 8.93
N ILE A 193 -0.35 8.27 8.69
CA ILE A 193 -1.53 7.39 8.69
C ILE A 193 -2.25 7.33 10.04
N SER A 194 -1.53 7.46 11.17
CA SER A 194 -2.17 7.52 12.49
C SER A 194 -2.84 8.87 12.75
N LEU A 195 -2.25 9.97 12.29
CA LEU A 195 -2.84 11.30 12.39
C LEU A 195 -4.18 11.36 11.64
N ARG A 196 -4.21 10.80 10.43
CA ARG A 196 -5.38 10.76 9.53
C ARG A 196 -6.30 9.55 9.76
N ALA A 197 -6.03 8.73 10.79
CA ALA A 197 -6.92 7.62 11.14
C ALA A 197 -8.27 8.17 11.59
N LEU A 198 -9.37 7.48 11.22
CA LEU A 198 -10.71 7.95 11.54
C LEU A 198 -11.14 7.47 12.93
N ASP A 199 -11.72 8.37 13.73
CA ASP A 199 -12.43 8.05 14.96
C ASP A 199 -13.84 7.48 14.66
N ALA A 200 -14.61 7.14 15.69
CA ALA A 200 -15.97 6.61 15.56
C ALA A 200 -16.95 7.59 14.88
N GLN A 201 -16.67 8.87 14.86
CA GLN A 201 -17.43 9.92 14.21
C GLN A 201 -16.95 10.24 12.80
N GLY A 202 -15.89 9.55 12.32
CA GLY A 202 -15.29 9.77 11.00
C GLY A 202 -14.38 10.99 10.92
N ARG A 203 -13.97 11.55 12.05
CA ARG A 203 -13.02 12.68 12.13
C ARG A 203 -11.60 12.15 12.20
N GLU A 204 -10.65 12.95 11.76
CA GLU A 204 -9.23 12.59 11.92
C GLU A 204 -8.84 12.49 13.41
N HIS A 205 -8.12 11.44 13.75
CA HIS A 205 -7.64 11.21 15.12
C HIS A 205 -6.68 12.29 15.61
N GLY A 206 -5.89 12.88 14.72
CA GLY A 206 -5.01 14.01 15.00
C GLY A 206 -3.80 13.70 15.90
N LYS A 207 -3.60 12.44 16.30
CA LYS A 207 -2.49 12.03 17.19
C LYS A 207 -1.58 11.03 16.51
N MET A 208 -0.27 11.20 16.71
CA MET A 208 0.73 10.23 16.27
C MET A 208 0.82 9.09 17.28
N ASP A 209 0.67 7.84 16.83
CA ASP A 209 0.94 6.68 17.69
C ASP A 209 2.44 6.64 18.05
N ALA A 210 2.78 6.51 19.33
CA ALA A 210 4.16 6.41 19.80
C ALA A 210 4.95 5.29 19.10
N GLY A 211 4.28 4.16 18.83
CA GLY A 211 4.89 3.07 18.08
C GLY A 211 5.22 3.39 16.63
N GLN A 212 4.43 4.26 15.96
CA GLN A 212 4.73 4.71 14.60
C GLN A 212 5.80 5.79 14.56
N GLU A 213 5.80 6.69 15.54
CA GLU A 213 6.84 7.71 15.68
C GLU A 213 8.23 7.09 15.82
N ALA A 214 8.35 6.02 16.60
CA ALA A 214 9.58 5.22 16.76
C ALA A 214 9.88 4.28 15.58
N GLY A 215 9.03 4.26 14.55
CA GLY A 215 9.20 3.39 13.39
C GLY A 215 10.32 3.80 12.43
N ILE A 216 10.60 2.95 11.46
CA ILE A 216 11.55 3.27 10.39
C ILE A 216 11.03 4.44 9.53
N THR A 217 11.95 5.14 8.85
CA THR A 217 11.53 6.24 7.95
C THR A 217 10.87 5.71 6.67
N PRO A 218 10.04 6.52 5.99
CA PRO A 218 9.46 6.17 4.69
C PRO A 218 10.51 5.77 3.64
N GLU A 219 11.68 6.41 3.63
CA GLU A 219 12.77 6.12 2.70
C GLU A 219 13.34 4.72 2.96
N LYS A 220 13.59 4.36 4.23
CA LYS A 220 14.02 3.00 4.59
C LYS A 220 12.96 1.96 4.21
N ALA A 221 11.68 2.29 4.40
CA ALA A 221 10.58 1.42 3.99
C ALA A 221 10.56 1.23 2.46
N ALA A 222 10.68 2.31 1.69
CA ALA A 222 10.77 2.25 0.23
C ALA A 222 11.95 1.40 -0.24
N ASP A 223 13.11 1.53 0.38
CA ASP A 223 14.29 0.71 0.06
C ASP A 223 14.07 -0.78 0.38
N GLN A 224 13.38 -1.10 1.47
CA GLN A 224 13.03 -2.49 1.80
C GLN A 224 12.04 -3.07 0.77
N ILE A 225 11.03 -2.28 0.36
CA ILE A 225 10.06 -2.67 -0.68
C ILE A 225 10.78 -2.95 -2.00
N ILE A 226 11.63 -2.04 -2.46
CA ILE A 226 12.37 -2.20 -3.70
C ILE A 226 13.28 -3.44 -3.66
N ARG A 227 13.97 -3.68 -2.55
CA ARG A 227 14.74 -4.93 -2.38
C ARG A 227 13.86 -6.17 -2.46
N GLY A 228 12.66 -6.14 -1.86
CA GLY A 228 11.69 -7.22 -1.95
C GLY A 228 11.21 -7.47 -3.39
N ILE A 229 10.94 -6.41 -4.15
CA ILE A 229 10.59 -6.48 -5.58
C ILE A 229 11.73 -7.11 -6.39
N ILE A 230 12.97 -6.68 -6.18
CA ILE A 230 14.15 -7.22 -6.87
C ILE A 230 14.33 -8.71 -6.59
N ARG A 231 14.09 -9.16 -5.35
CA ARG A 231 14.18 -10.55 -4.91
C ARG A 231 12.97 -11.39 -5.31
N ASN A 232 11.95 -10.79 -5.91
CA ASN A 232 10.67 -11.42 -6.26
C ASN A 232 9.95 -12.05 -5.05
N ASN A 233 10.04 -11.44 -3.87
CA ASN A 233 9.38 -11.92 -2.68
C ASN A 233 7.85 -11.80 -2.83
N ARG A 234 7.11 -12.87 -2.48
CA ARG A 234 5.64 -12.85 -2.45
C ARG A 234 5.11 -12.00 -1.29
N GLU A 235 5.80 -12.06 -0.17
CA GLU A 235 5.56 -11.21 1.00
C GLU A 235 6.80 -10.35 1.24
N ILE A 236 6.59 -9.04 1.27
CA ILE A 236 7.65 -8.06 1.49
C ILE A 236 7.45 -7.48 2.89
N LEU A 237 8.18 -8.02 3.85
CA LEU A 237 8.19 -7.51 5.21
C LEU A 237 8.94 -6.19 5.26
N VAL A 238 8.32 -5.16 5.85
CA VAL A 238 8.85 -3.80 5.91
C VAL A 238 8.79 -3.29 7.35
N GLY A 239 9.94 -3.08 7.95
CA GLY A 239 10.00 -2.67 9.36
C GLY A 239 11.31 -3.06 10.02
N SER A 240 11.26 -3.28 11.33
CA SER A 240 12.41 -3.64 12.15
C SER A 240 12.06 -4.78 13.14
N GLY A 241 12.42 -4.64 14.42
CA GLY A 241 12.25 -5.68 15.43
C GLY A 241 10.79 -6.09 15.70
N GLU A 242 9.82 -5.21 15.45
CA GLU A 242 8.39 -5.52 15.63
C GLU A 242 7.88 -6.64 14.73
N LEU A 243 8.56 -6.90 13.62
CA LEU A 243 8.20 -7.97 12.68
C LEU A 243 8.31 -9.37 13.31
N ILE A 244 9.06 -9.52 14.41
CA ILE A 244 9.14 -10.78 15.16
C ILE A 244 7.76 -11.25 15.65
N MET A 245 6.83 -10.32 15.89
CA MET A 245 5.46 -10.63 16.31
C MET A 245 4.71 -11.49 15.30
N LEU A 246 5.03 -11.39 14.00
CA LEU A 246 4.46 -12.24 12.96
C LEU A 246 4.82 -13.72 13.18
N TYR A 247 6.06 -13.98 13.52
CA TYR A 247 6.56 -15.32 13.80
C TYR A 247 6.03 -15.84 15.13
N ILE A 248 6.00 -15.01 16.17
CA ILE A 248 5.42 -15.35 17.48
C ILE A 248 3.93 -15.70 17.28
N ARG A 249 3.16 -14.90 16.55
CA ARG A 249 1.74 -15.17 16.25
C ARG A 249 1.54 -16.51 15.53
N ARG A 250 2.43 -16.84 14.60
CA ARG A 250 2.32 -18.05 13.78
C ARG A 250 2.69 -19.31 14.54
N TYR A 251 3.80 -19.28 15.28
CA TYR A 251 4.41 -20.49 15.86
C TYR A 251 4.17 -20.64 17.38
N LEU A 252 3.91 -19.54 18.08
CA LEU A 252 3.71 -19.49 19.53
C LEU A 252 2.46 -18.65 19.86
N PRO A 253 1.25 -19.03 19.39
CA PRO A 253 0.06 -18.18 19.53
C PRO A 253 -0.29 -17.87 21.00
N TRP A 254 -0.07 -18.79 21.91
CA TRP A 254 -0.29 -18.57 23.35
C TRP A 254 0.59 -17.45 23.91
N LEU A 255 1.86 -17.40 23.50
CA LEU A 255 2.79 -16.34 23.89
C LEU A 255 2.39 -15.00 23.27
N PHE A 256 1.95 -15.03 22.01
CA PHE A 256 1.47 -13.84 21.34
C PHE A 256 0.34 -13.16 22.12
N PHE A 257 -0.70 -13.88 22.51
CA PHE A 257 -1.82 -13.30 23.24
C PHE A 257 -1.40 -12.75 24.60
N ARG A 258 -0.52 -13.43 25.35
CA ARG A 258 0.03 -12.89 26.60
C ARG A 258 0.80 -11.58 26.41
N ILE A 259 1.48 -11.39 25.28
CA ILE A 259 2.18 -10.14 24.94
C ILE A 259 1.16 -9.10 24.48
N ALA A 260 0.23 -9.49 23.59
CA ALA A 260 -0.77 -8.61 23.01
C ALA A 260 -1.68 -7.97 24.07
N ASP A 261 -2.06 -8.71 25.11
CA ASP A 261 -2.85 -8.20 26.24
C ASP A 261 -2.17 -7.05 26.99
N ARG A 262 -0.83 -6.92 26.87
CA ARG A 262 -0.04 -5.85 27.48
C ARG A 262 0.20 -4.66 26.54
N ILE A 263 -0.15 -4.79 25.25
CA ILE A 263 0.00 -3.71 24.28
C ILE A 263 -1.13 -2.71 24.52
N ARG A 264 -0.81 -1.58 25.13
CA ARG A 264 -1.75 -0.46 25.23
C ARG A 264 -1.91 0.17 23.85
N SER A 265 -3.15 0.32 23.43
CA SER A 265 -3.54 1.06 22.22
C SER A 265 -3.57 2.57 22.53
N THR A 266 -2.42 3.17 22.76
CA THR A 266 -2.30 4.62 22.93
C THR A 266 -1.84 5.24 21.64
#